data_bafd93c161e8f3e6f4a8e51c32f3e398
#
_entry.id   bafd93c161e8f3e6f4a8e51c32f3e398
#
_cell.length_a   1.000
_cell.length_b   1.000
_cell.length_c   1.000
_cell.angle_alpha   90.00
_cell.angle_beta   90.00
_cell.angle_gamma   90.00
#
_symmetry.space_group_name_H-M   'P 1'
#
loop_
_entity.id
_entity.type
_entity.pdbx_description
1 polymer ?
#
loop_
_entity_poly.entity_id
_entity_poly.type
_entity_poly.pdbx_seq_one_letter_code
_entity_poly.pdbx_strand_id
1 'polypeptide(L)'
;MDIFKIKRGLDLRLTGEAKHSVVEAKPSLEYALRPLDFLGITPKVLVKEGVAVLAGTPLFVDKATEKVKFVAPVSGIVTSVERGERRKLLSIRIQPDNVQAAKTFEIPSSNQRNAENMTALLLESGLFAYLRQRPYDVVPSPDVAPRDIFVSAFSSMPLAADFTFVAAGQEEDFKAGITALAHIAKVHVGVNPEQLNTKLLPIEANNVDVACFKGLNPAGNVGVQINKIAPVNKGEVVWTLAPELVIVIGRLLRTGQVDFTRTIAVAGSEVTTPQYVKVKIGAKLSDVLADNLKPSDHNIRIINGNPLVGEKTSLEDFLGAHMTEVTAIPEGDDINEVLGWICPRFNQFSVNRSYFSWLLSKKEYNLDSRIKGGHRHMIMSGEYESVFPMDIYPSYLVKAIITGDIDQQEALGIYEVAPEDFAPAEFVCSSKQELQRIVREGLEILRKENA
;
A
#
# COMPACT_ATOMS: atom_id res chain seq x y z
N MET A 1 -12.58 -17.70 -16.06
CA MET A 1 -11.90 -16.45 -15.63
C MET A 1 -12.75 -15.28 -16.11
N ASP A 2 -13.18 -14.43 -15.17
CA ASP A 2 -14.02 -13.27 -15.46
C ASP A 2 -13.17 -12.07 -15.89
N ILE A 3 -13.73 -11.24 -16.78
CA ILE A 3 -13.06 -10.02 -17.27
C ILE A 3 -13.92 -8.81 -16.91
N PHE A 4 -13.43 -7.98 -16.02
CA PHE A 4 -14.09 -6.75 -15.58
C PHE A 4 -13.51 -5.54 -16.31
N LYS A 5 -14.38 -4.70 -16.89
CA LYS A 5 -14.00 -3.44 -17.55
C LYS A 5 -14.32 -2.26 -16.65
N ILE A 6 -13.28 -1.62 -16.15
CA ILE A 6 -13.37 -0.40 -15.34
C ILE A 6 -13.39 0.81 -16.27
N LYS A 7 -14.55 1.49 -16.33
CA LYS A 7 -14.78 2.62 -17.25
C LYS A 7 -14.64 3.98 -16.57
N ARG A 8 -14.94 4.06 -15.26
CA ARG A 8 -14.78 5.26 -14.45
C ARG A 8 -13.42 5.24 -13.78
N GLY A 9 -12.75 6.36 -13.73
CA GLY A 9 -11.41 6.45 -13.14
C GLY A 9 -10.62 7.61 -13.72
N LEU A 10 -9.35 7.69 -13.33
CA LEU A 10 -8.46 8.77 -13.72
C LEU A 10 -7.03 8.25 -13.87
N ASP A 11 -6.50 8.24 -15.08
CA ASP A 11 -5.07 7.98 -15.32
C ASP A 11 -4.29 9.29 -15.26
N LEU A 12 -3.29 9.31 -14.40
CA LEU A 12 -2.33 10.40 -14.29
C LEU A 12 -0.98 9.92 -14.83
N ARG A 13 -0.61 10.42 -16.00
CA ARG A 13 0.69 10.12 -16.59
C ARG A 13 1.72 11.09 -16.06
N LEU A 14 2.48 10.65 -15.08
CA LEU A 14 3.55 11.43 -14.46
C LEU A 14 4.89 11.05 -15.06
N THR A 15 5.75 12.06 -15.23
CA THR A 15 7.13 11.87 -15.67
C THR A 15 7.94 11.15 -14.62
N GLY A 16 8.80 10.21 -15.05
CA GLY A 16 9.76 9.55 -14.17
C GLY A 16 9.32 8.16 -13.72
N GLU A 17 8.59 7.43 -14.54
CA GLU A 17 8.32 6.01 -14.32
C GLU A 17 9.61 5.19 -14.24
N ALA A 18 9.66 4.22 -13.31
CA ALA A 18 10.82 3.37 -13.09
C ALA A 18 11.07 2.45 -14.30
N LYS A 19 12.27 2.51 -14.86
CA LYS A 19 12.69 1.61 -15.95
C LYS A 19 12.96 0.21 -15.40
N HIS A 20 12.70 -0.81 -16.21
CA HIS A 20 12.90 -2.23 -15.89
C HIS A 20 14.40 -2.58 -15.76
N SER A 21 15.07 -1.94 -14.82
CA SER A 21 16.45 -2.23 -14.41
C SER A 21 16.50 -2.29 -12.89
N VAL A 22 17.18 -3.29 -12.35
CA VAL A 22 17.27 -3.50 -10.89
C VAL A 22 18.68 -3.21 -10.43
N VAL A 23 18.80 -2.42 -9.38
CA VAL A 23 20.05 -2.22 -8.64
C VAL A 23 19.85 -2.68 -7.19
N GLU A 24 20.92 -3.12 -6.54
CA GLU A 24 20.88 -3.37 -5.09
C GLU A 24 21.07 -2.05 -4.35
N ALA A 25 20.22 -1.80 -3.34
CA ALA A 25 20.41 -0.65 -2.45
C ALA A 25 21.74 -0.78 -1.71
N LYS A 26 22.36 0.36 -1.39
CA LYS A 26 23.46 0.36 -0.42
C LYS A 26 22.96 -0.28 0.88
N PRO A 27 23.75 -1.15 1.55
CA PRO A 27 23.36 -1.67 2.85
C PRO A 27 23.09 -0.52 3.80
N SER A 28 21.88 -0.46 4.34
CA SER A 28 21.52 0.57 5.31
C SER A 28 22.29 0.36 6.61
N LEU A 29 22.78 1.45 7.18
CA LEU A 29 23.44 1.45 8.49
C LEU A 29 22.43 1.30 9.64
N GLU A 30 21.16 1.56 9.38
CA GLU A 30 20.06 1.46 10.33
C GLU A 30 18.76 1.05 9.64
N TYR A 31 17.98 0.22 10.33
CA TYR A 31 16.64 -0.19 9.91
C TYR A 31 15.64 0.18 10.99
N ALA A 32 14.42 0.50 10.60
CA ALA A 32 13.36 0.76 11.57
C ALA A 32 12.06 0.04 11.22
N LEU A 33 11.35 -0.42 12.27
CA LEU A 33 9.97 -0.86 12.15
C LEU A 33 9.07 0.14 12.86
N ARG A 34 8.09 0.68 12.12
CA ARG A 34 7.20 1.74 12.58
C ARG A 34 5.81 1.16 12.86
N PRO A 35 5.25 1.28 14.08
CA PRO A 35 3.87 0.84 14.35
C PRO A 35 2.83 1.59 13.52
N LEU A 36 3.15 2.82 13.06
CA LEU A 36 2.26 3.62 12.23
C LEU A 36 1.92 2.95 10.88
N ASP A 37 2.80 2.09 10.39
CA ASP A 37 2.57 1.33 9.16
C ASP A 37 1.46 0.27 9.32
N PHE A 38 1.08 -0.04 10.56
CA PHE A 38 0.11 -1.08 10.91
C PHE A 38 -1.11 -0.47 11.59
N LEU A 39 -2.18 -0.30 10.84
CA LEU A 39 -3.38 0.36 11.33
C LEU A 39 -4.21 -0.54 12.25
N GLY A 40 -4.86 0.07 13.21
CA GLY A 40 -5.82 -0.61 14.10
C GLY A 40 -5.21 -1.31 15.31
N ILE A 41 -3.90 -1.27 15.51
CA ILE A 41 -3.18 -1.92 16.62
C ILE A 41 -2.83 -0.97 17.75
N THR A 42 -2.59 -1.54 18.92
CA THR A 42 -1.96 -0.86 20.06
C THR A 42 -0.64 -1.58 20.38
N PRO A 43 0.54 -1.01 20.08
CA PRO A 43 1.81 -1.72 20.22
C PRO A 43 2.21 -1.91 21.69
N LYS A 44 2.56 -3.16 22.05
CA LYS A 44 3.22 -3.55 23.31
C LYS A 44 4.64 -3.99 22.98
N VAL A 45 5.63 -3.20 23.38
CA VAL A 45 7.05 -3.44 23.09
C VAL A 45 7.56 -4.63 23.89
N LEU A 46 8.33 -5.50 23.22
CA LEU A 46 8.93 -6.71 23.79
C LEU A 46 10.45 -6.60 24.01
N VAL A 47 11.10 -5.67 23.33
CA VAL A 47 12.56 -5.51 23.33
C VAL A 47 12.98 -4.24 24.04
N LYS A 48 14.27 -4.16 24.42
CA LYS A 48 14.91 -2.97 24.98
C LYS A 48 16.11 -2.59 24.11
N GLU A 49 16.55 -1.35 24.25
CA GLU A 49 17.81 -0.88 23.66
C GLU A 49 19.00 -1.73 24.14
N GLY A 50 19.94 -2.00 23.24
CA GLY A 50 21.10 -2.85 23.47
C GLY A 50 20.85 -4.35 23.30
N VAL A 51 19.60 -4.80 23.08
CA VAL A 51 19.31 -6.23 22.88
C VAL A 51 19.62 -6.63 21.45
N ALA A 52 20.33 -7.77 21.29
CA ALA A 52 20.55 -8.40 20.00
C ALA A 52 19.29 -9.15 19.55
N VAL A 53 18.94 -9.02 18.26
CA VAL A 53 17.77 -9.66 17.63
C VAL A 53 18.18 -10.35 16.34
N LEU A 54 17.49 -11.42 15.99
CA LEU A 54 17.57 -12.07 14.68
C LEU A 54 16.47 -11.52 13.76
N ALA A 55 16.65 -11.59 12.46
CA ALA A 55 15.54 -11.37 11.52
C ALA A 55 14.39 -12.36 11.87
N GLY A 56 13.16 -11.86 12.02
CA GLY A 56 12.03 -12.66 12.51
C GLY A 56 11.84 -12.69 14.04
N THR A 57 12.68 -11.99 14.83
CA THR A 57 12.46 -11.83 16.28
C THR A 57 11.35 -10.79 16.52
N PRO A 58 10.34 -11.09 17.36
CA PRO A 58 9.29 -10.12 17.69
C PRO A 58 9.85 -8.89 18.41
N LEU A 59 9.55 -7.70 17.87
CA LEU A 59 9.92 -6.40 18.45
C LEU A 59 8.80 -5.84 19.32
N PHE A 60 7.58 -5.96 18.85
CA PHE A 60 6.37 -5.63 19.58
C PHE A 60 5.21 -6.52 19.12
N VAL A 61 4.13 -6.53 19.88
CA VAL A 61 2.88 -7.24 19.57
C VAL A 61 1.72 -6.27 19.67
N ASP A 62 0.58 -6.64 19.10
CA ASP A 62 -0.66 -5.94 19.39
C ASP A 62 -1.11 -6.26 20.82
N LYS A 63 -1.34 -5.22 21.63
CA LYS A 63 -1.73 -5.35 23.03
C LYS A 63 -3.09 -6.02 23.23
N ALA A 64 -3.98 -5.89 22.26
CA ALA A 64 -5.35 -6.41 22.38
C ALA A 64 -5.37 -7.94 22.32
N THR A 65 -4.58 -8.55 21.45
CA THR A 65 -4.58 -10.00 21.21
C THR A 65 -3.31 -10.69 21.72
N GLU A 66 -2.19 -9.95 21.80
CA GLU A 66 -0.83 -10.44 22.06
C GLU A 66 -0.36 -11.56 21.07
N LYS A 67 -1.22 -11.96 20.15
CA LYS A 67 -0.94 -13.01 19.14
C LYS A 67 -0.27 -12.43 17.88
N VAL A 68 -0.64 -11.22 17.47
CA VAL A 68 -0.09 -10.58 16.29
C VAL A 68 1.28 -9.99 16.60
N LYS A 69 2.31 -10.58 16.00
CA LYS A 69 3.72 -10.22 16.20
C LYS A 69 4.22 -9.33 15.07
N PHE A 70 5.02 -8.34 15.42
CA PHE A 70 5.72 -7.44 14.50
C PHE A 70 7.20 -7.70 14.68
N VAL A 71 7.84 -8.24 13.64
CA VAL A 71 9.16 -8.85 13.75
C VAL A 71 10.26 -8.01 13.10
N ALA A 72 11.48 -8.18 13.58
CA ALA A 72 12.67 -7.52 13.04
C ALA A 72 12.91 -7.90 11.58
N PRO A 73 13.11 -6.93 10.67
CA PRO A 73 13.41 -7.20 9.27
C PRO A 73 14.85 -7.66 9.04
N VAL A 74 15.74 -7.40 10.00
CA VAL A 74 17.18 -7.70 9.95
C VAL A 74 17.67 -8.26 11.30
N SER A 75 18.79 -9.00 11.31
CA SER A 75 19.49 -9.25 12.55
C SER A 75 20.40 -8.08 12.91
N GLY A 76 20.58 -7.85 14.20
CA GLY A 76 21.40 -6.75 14.69
C GLY A 76 21.09 -6.37 16.13
N ILE A 77 21.52 -5.19 16.53
CA ILE A 77 21.30 -4.64 17.87
C ILE A 77 20.24 -3.58 17.83
N VAL A 78 19.26 -3.64 18.73
CA VAL A 78 18.26 -2.57 18.91
C VAL A 78 18.97 -1.33 19.45
N THR A 79 19.04 -0.28 18.63
CA THR A 79 19.74 0.98 18.98
C THR A 79 18.81 1.95 19.69
N SER A 80 17.53 1.99 19.34
CA SER A 80 16.58 2.91 19.90
C SER A 80 15.15 2.36 19.91
N VAL A 81 14.41 2.70 20.97
CA VAL A 81 12.94 2.53 21.10
C VAL A 81 12.33 3.92 21.19
N GLU A 82 12.12 4.53 20.04
CA GLU A 82 11.70 5.93 19.93
C GLU A 82 10.23 6.11 20.33
N ARG A 83 9.98 7.10 21.19
CA ARG A 83 8.65 7.42 21.69
C ARG A 83 8.35 8.91 21.51
N GLY A 84 7.17 9.19 20.98
CA GLY A 84 6.64 10.55 20.85
C GLY A 84 5.77 10.97 22.03
N GLU A 85 4.88 11.91 21.75
CA GLU A 85 3.93 12.42 22.71
C GLU A 85 3.10 11.30 23.34
N ARG A 86 2.75 11.47 24.62
CA ARG A 86 1.98 10.48 25.41
C ARG A 86 2.59 9.07 25.39
N ARG A 87 3.92 8.97 25.21
CA ARG A 87 4.67 7.71 25.11
C ARG A 87 4.25 6.80 23.95
N LYS A 88 3.61 7.35 22.90
CA LYS A 88 3.29 6.61 21.66
C LYS A 88 4.58 6.09 21.05
N LEU A 89 4.64 4.78 20.73
CA LEU A 89 5.78 4.18 20.03
C LEU A 89 5.81 4.71 18.60
N LEU A 90 6.93 5.33 18.22
CA LEU A 90 7.15 5.86 16.86
C LEU A 90 7.91 4.87 16.00
N SER A 91 9.05 4.38 16.51
CA SER A 91 9.87 3.42 15.79
C SER A 91 10.71 2.56 16.75
N ILE A 92 11.10 1.37 16.29
CA ILE A 92 12.18 0.58 16.88
C ILE A 92 13.27 0.47 15.84
N ARG A 93 14.46 0.99 16.18
CA ARG A 93 15.60 1.04 15.27
C ARG A 93 16.59 -0.07 15.57
N ILE A 94 17.18 -0.61 14.53
CA ILE A 94 18.13 -1.73 14.58
C ILE A 94 19.34 -1.38 13.74
N GLN A 95 20.52 -1.45 14.36
CA GLN A 95 21.79 -1.46 13.65
C GLN A 95 22.05 -2.89 13.17
N PRO A 96 22.12 -3.13 11.84
CA PRO A 96 22.24 -4.48 11.33
C PRO A 96 23.61 -5.10 11.60
N ASP A 97 23.65 -6.42 11.74
CA ASP A 97 24.88 -7.19 11.74
C ASP A 97 25.49 -7.23 10.33
N ASN A 98 26.81 -7.34 10.24
CA ASN A 98 27.50 -7.51 8.96
C ASN A 98 27.12 -8.82 8.27
N VAL A 99 26.89 -9.88 9.06
CA VAL A 99 26.40 -11.19 8.59
C VAL A 99 25.02 -11.39 9.15
N GLN A 100 24.03 -11.39 8.27
CA GLN A 100 22.63 -11.51 8.66
C GLN A 100 22.29 -12.93 9.11
N ALA A 101 21.57 -13.03 10.20
CA ALA A 101 21.04 -14.28 10.75
C ALA A 101 19.51 -14.17 10.91
N ALA A 102 18.80 -15.27 10.68
CA ALA A 102 17.35 -15.31 10.75
C ALA A 102 16.85 -16.43 11.67
N LYS A 103 15.73 -16.18 12.31
CA LYS A 103 14.99 -17.19 13.05
C LYS A 103 14.42 -18.22 12.06
N THR A 104 14.54 -19.50 12.39
CA THR A 104 13.94 -20.59 11.61
C THR A 104 12.57 -20.94 12.20
N PHE A 105 11.59 -21.13 11.33
CA PHE A 105 10.22 -21.50 11.67
C PHE A 105 9.94 -22.92 11.18
N GLU A 106 9.15 -23.66 11.95
CA GLU A 106 8.67 -24.98 11.52
C GLU A 106 7.58 -24.84 10.48
N ILE A 107 7.83 -25.39 9.30
CA ILE A 107 6.90 -25.33 8.18
C ILE A 107 5.98 -26.56 8.22
N PRO A 108 4.65 -26.38 8.27
CA PRO A 108 3.73 -27.51 8.20
C PRO A 108 3.94 -28.33 6.91
N SER A 109 4.05 -29.65 7.06
CA SER A 109 4.11 -30.56 5.90
C SER A 109 2.83 -30.44 5.07
N SER A 110 2.88 -30.83 3.80
CA SER A 110 1.74 -30.66 2.88
C SER A 110 0.42 -31.23 3.44
N ASN A 111 0.50 -32.37 4.17
CA ASN A 111 -0.67 -33.01 4.76
C ASN A 111 -1.21 -32.31 6.02
N GLN A 112 -0.44 -31.38 6.59
CA GLN A 112 -0.79 -30.63 7.80
C GLN A 112 -1.22 -29.20 7.49
N ARG A 113 -1.21 -28.79 6.22
CA ARG A 113 -1.61 -27.45 5.81
C ARG A 113 -3.14 -27.35 5.84
N ASN A 114 -3.64 -26.63 6.82
CA ASN A 114 -5.03 -26.26 7.01
C ASN A 114 -5.11 -24.82 7.49
N ALA A 115 -6.30 -24.28 7.66
CA ALA A 115 -6.50 -22.88 8.05
C ALA A 115 -5.80 -22.54 9.38
N GLU A 116 -5.90 -23.40 10.37
CA GLU A 116 -5.33 -23.22 11.70
C GLU A 116 -3.80 -23.18 11.66
N ASN A 117 -3.18 -24.20 11.09
CA ASN A 117 -1.72 -24.31 11.02
C ASN A 117 -1.08 -23.21 10.16
N MET A 118 -1.74 -22.82 9.05
CA MET A 118 -1.25 -21.74 8.21
C MET A 118 -1.39 -20.38 8.91
N THR A 119 -2.51 -20.11 9.59
CA THR A 119 -2.68 -18.89 10.38
C THR A 119 -1.67 -18.83 11.52
N ALA A 120 -1.42 -19.95 12.22
CA ALA A 120 -0.41 -20.04 13.26
C ALA A 120 1.00 -19.74 12.73
N LEU A 121 1.37 -20.27 11.56
CA LEU A 121 2.64 -19.97 10.90
C LEU A 121 2.77 -18.46 10.58
N LEU A 122 1.73 -17.85 10.03
CA LEU A 122 1.73 -16.42 9.73
C LEU A 122 1.86 -15.57 11.00
N LEU A 123 1.20 -15.94 12.09
CA LEU A 123 1.31 -15.27 13.39
C LEU A 123 2.71 -15.41 13.99
N GLU A 124 3.28 -16.61 13.98
CA GLU A 124 4.62 -16.87 14.53
C GLU A 124 5.72 -16.16 13.74
N SER A 125 5.61 -16.16 12.41
CA SER A 125 6.58 -15.52 11.52
C SER A 125 6.44 -14.00 11.44
N GLY A 126 5.36 -13.42 11.99
CA GLY A 126 5.04 -12.00 11.93
C GLY A 126 4.44 -11.57 10.58
N LEU A 127 4.20 -12.48 9.64
CA LEU A 127 3.61 -12.13 8.34
C LEU A 127 2.12 -11.86 8.44
N PHE A 128 1.44 -12.34 9.48
CA PHE A 128 0.04 -12.01 9.75
C PHE A 128 -0.19 -10.49 9.91
N ALA A 129 0.76 -9.77 10.48
CA ALA A 129 0.69 -8.32 10.66
C ALA A 129 0.53 -7.53 9.35
N TYR A 130 0.89 -8.11 8.22
CA TYR A 130 0.82 -7.48 6.90
C TYR A 130 -0.51 -7.71 6.19
N LEU A 131 -1.38 -8.58 6.72
CA LEU A 131 -2.74 -8.70 6.27
C LEU A 131 -3.53 -7.43 6.66
N ARG A 132 -4.47 -7.06 5.81
CA ARG A 132 -5.46 -6.03 6.11
C ARG A 132 -6.85 -6.61 5.97
N GLN A 133 -7.75 -6.21 6.84
CA GLN A 133 -9.15 -6.63 6.72
C GLN A 133 -10.02 -5.50 6.16
N ARG A 134 -11.03 -5.87 5.42
CA ARG A 134 -12.23 -5.06 5.17
C ARG A 134 -13.37 -5.69 5.98
N PRO A 135 -14.20 -4.91 6.65
CA PRO A 135 -14.19 -3.45 6.79
C PRO A 135 -12.96 -2.89 7.53
N TYR A 136 -12.89 -1.55 7.57
CA TYR A 136 -11.98 -0.71 8.37
C TYR A 136 -10.55 -0.54 7.85
N ASP A 137 -10.05 -1.42 6.97
CA ASP A 137 -8.68 -1.39 6.45
C ASP A 137 -7.63 -1.32 7.57
N VAL A 138 -7.66 -2.32 8.45
CA VAL A 138 -6.78 -2.48 9.61
C VAL A 138 -6.19 -3.88 9.65
N VAL A 139 -5.19 -4.10 10.50
CA VAL A 139 -4.67 -5.45 10.78
C VAL A 139 -5.81 -6.31 11.33
N PRO A 140 -6.06 -7.51 10.77
CA PRO A 140 -7.18 -8.35 11.18
C PRO A 140 -7.02 -8.91 12.58
N SER A 141 -8.16 -9.24 13.22
CA SER A 141 -8.14 -10.08 14.42
C SER A 141 -7.88 -11.53 14.03
N PRO A 142 -6.93 -12.21 14.68
CA PRO A 142 -6.66 -13.62 14.40
C PRO A 142 -7.78 -14.57 14.87
N ASP A 143 -8.72 -14.05 15.66
CA ASP A 143 -9.85 -14.82 16.19
C ASP A 143 -11.07 -14.80 15.24
N VAL A 144 -11.00 -14.05 14.14
CA VAL A 144 -12.06 -13.94 13.14
C VAL A 144 -11.55 -14.48 11.80
N ALA A 145 -12.16 -15.58 11.35
CA ALA A 145 -11.83 -16.14 10.04
C ALA A 145 -12.37 -15.26 8.91
N PRO A 146 -11.60 -15.02 7.84
CA PRO A 146 -12.09 -14.28 6.69
C PRO A 146 -13.03 -15.14 5.85
N ARG A 147 -14.01 -14.49 5.19
CA ARG A 147 -14.83 -15.11 4.15
C ARG A 147 -13.99 -15.43 2.91
N ASP A 148 -13.19 -14.44 2.48
CA ASP A 148 -12.32 -14.48 1.31
C ASP A 148 -11.01 -13.75 1.58
N ILE A 149 -9.98 -14.03 0.75
CA ILE A 149 -8.73 -13.30 0.70
C ILE A 149 -8.55 -12.73 -0.71
N PHE A 150 -8.24 -11.43 -0.81
CA PHE A 150 -8.05 -10.74 -2.10
C PHE A 150 -6.59 -10.29 -2.26
N VAL A 151 -6.03 -10.59 -3.43
CA VAL A 151 -4.68 -10.17 -3.82
C VAL A 151 -4.76 -9.49 -5.18
N SER A 152 -4.47 -8.19 -5.24
CA SER A 152 -4.31 -7.51 -6.53
C SER A 152 -2.87 -7.67 -7.00
N ALA A 153 -2.66 -8.38 -8.11
CA ALA A 153 -1.33 -8.61 -8.68
C ALA A 153 -0.86 -7.48 -9.61
N PHE A 154 -1.50 -6.32 -9.58
CA PHE A 154 -1.06 -5.12 -10.31
C PHE A 154 -1.54 -3.85 -9.61
N SER A 155 -0.85 -2.75 -9.86
CA SER A 155 -1.30 -1.41 -9.49
C SER A 155 -1.59 -0.61 -10.76
N SER A 156 -2.62 0.24 -10.70
CA SER A 156 -2.94 1.24 -11.75
C SER A 156 -2.63 2.67 -11.29
N MET A 157 -2.03 2.82 -10.12
CA MET A 157 -1.63 4.12 -9.58
C MET A 157 -0.47 4.73 -10.38
N PRO A 158 -0.37 6.06 -10.44
CA PRO A 158 0.73 6.71 -11.14
C PRO A 158 2.07 6.40 -10.47
N LEU A 159 3.09 6.10 -11.28
CA LEU A 159 4.46 5.76 -10.84
C LEU A 159 4.56 4.50 -9.96
N ALA A 160 3.51 3.70 -9.90
CA ALA A 160 3.51 2.46 -9.12
C ALA A 160 4.47 1.42 -9.73
N ALA A 161 4.95 0.50 -8.88
CA ALA A 161 5.77 -0.61 -9.32
C ALA A 161 4.99 -1.57 -10.23
N ASP A 162 5.63 -2.03 -11.32
CA ASP A 162 5.12 -3.12 -12.13
C ASP A 162 5.39 -4.45 -11.44
N PHE A 163 4.34 -5.05 -10.89
CA PHE A 163 4.46 -6.31 -10.18
C PHE A 163 4.94 -7.46 -11.06
N THR A 164 4.63 -7.45 -12.35
CA THR A 164 5.13 -8.47 -13.29
C THR A 164 6.66 -8.47 -13.33
N PHE A 165 7.24 -7.29 -13.38
CA PHE A 165 8.69 -7.12 -13.34
C PHE A 165 9.27 -7.47 -11.96
N VAL A 166 8.64 -7.03 -10.88
CA VAL A 166 9.05 -7.33 -9.49
C VAL A 166 9.05 -8.83 -9.21
N ALA A 167 8.06 -9.55 -9.70
CA ALA A 167 7.90 -10.99 -9.49
C ALA A 167 8.80 -11.85 -10.38
N ALA A 168 9.49 -11.25 -11.37
CA ALA A 168 10.34 -12.01 -12.28
C ALA A 168 11.42 -12.82 -11.53
N GLY A 169 11.43 -14.14 -11.77
CA GLY A 169 12.29 -15.09 -11.06
C GLY A 169 11.82 -15.52 -9.68
N GLN A 170 10.66 -15.04 -9.24
CA GLN A 170 10.03 -15.37 -7.95
C GLN A 170 8.58 -15.87 -8.12
N GLU A 171 8.21 -16.26 -9.34
CA GLU A 171 6.85 -16.66 -9.69
C GLU A 171 6.40 -17.90 -8.91
N GLU A 172 7.32 -18.83 -8.66
CA GLU A 172 7.03 -20.04 -7.88
C GLU A 172 6.80 -19.70 -6.39
N ASP A 173 7.56 -18.75 -5.83
CA ASP A 173 7.31 -18.27 -4.47
C ASP A 173 5.94 -17.55 -4.40
N PHE A 174 5.56 -16.79 -5.42
CA PHE A 174 4.22 -16.18 -5.50
C PHE A 174 3.12 -17.22 -5.50
N LYS A 175 3.20 -18.23 -6.38
CA LYS A 175 2.22 -19.33 -6.48
C LYS A 175 2.12 -20.12 -5.18
N ALA A 176 3.27 -20.44 -4.56
CA ALA A 176 3.32 -21.13 -3.27
C ALA A 176 2.63 -20.31 -2.16
N GLY A 177 2.84 -18.98 -2.14
CA GLY A 177 2.18 -18.08 -1.22
C GLY A 177 0.67 -18.02 -1.41
N ILE A 178 0.19 -17.92 -2.65
CA ILE A 178 -1.26 -17.99 -2.96
C ILE A 178 -1.85 -19.32 -2.51
N THR A 179 -1.16 -20.44 -2.80
CA THR A 179 -1.62 -21.77 -2.38
C THR A 179 -1.67 -21.88 -0.85
N ALA A 180 -0.74 -21.27 -0.14
CA ALA A 180 -0.75 -21.21 1.32
C ALA A 180 -1.98 -20.47 1.85
N LEU A 181 -2.29 -19.32 1.29
CA LEU A 181 -3.47 -18.53 1.66
C LEU A 181 -4.78 -19.26 1.32
N ALA A 182 -4.80 -20.05 0.25
CA ALA A 182 -5.97 -20.85 -0.15
C ALA A 182 -6.33 -21.97 0.84
N HIS A 183 -5.42 -22.34 1.75
CA HIS A 183 -5.74 -23.20 2.89
C HIS A 183 -6.50 -22.48 4.00
N ILE A 184 -6.42 -21.14 4.08
CA ILE A 184 -7.10 -20.33 5.09
C ILE A 184 -8.52 -20.00 4.65
N ALA A 185 -8.67 -19.44 3.43
CA ALA A 185 -9.95 -19.07 2.85
C ALA A 185 -9.87 -19.08 1.32
N LYS A 186 -10.99 -18.83 0.65
CA LYS A 186 -11.01 -18.66 -0.80
C LYS A 186 -10.19 -17.44 -1.21
N VAL A 187 -9.29 -17.62 -2.19
CA VAL A 187 -8.40 -16.55 -2.66
C VAL A 187 -8.84 -16.03 -4.02
N HIS A 188 -9.00 -14.73 -4.14
CA HIS A 188 -9.25 -14.04 -5.41
C HIS A 188 -8.01 -13.27 -5.82
N VAL A 189 -7.47 -13.60 -7.00
CA VAL A 189 -6.29 -12.93 -7.56
C VAL A 189 -6.73 -12.04 -8.71
N GLY A 190 -6.59 -10.73 -8.55
CA GLY A 190 -6.85 -9.74 -9.59
C GLY A 190 -5.60 -9.52 -10.45
N VAL A 191 -5.73 -9.69 -11.77
CA VAL A 191 -4.64 -9.48 -12.73
C VAL A 191 -5.05 -8.47 -13.80
N ASN A 192 -4.09 -7.88 -14.49
CA ASN A 192 -4.33 -7.09 -15.68
C ASN A 192 -4.23 -7.96 -16.97
N PRO A 193 -4.68 -7.46 -18.14
CA PRO A 193 -4.62 -8.23 -19.40
C PRO A 193 -3.20 -8.65 -19.83
N GLU A 194 -2.18 -7.88 -19.46
CA GLU A 194 -0.79 -8.15 -19.84
C GLU A 194 -0.23 -9.34 -19.06
N GLN A 195 -0.72 -9.57 -17.85
CA GLN A 195 -0.31 -10.66 -16.98
C GLN A 195 -0.87 -12.02 -17.36
N LEU A 196 -1.90 -12.08 -18.20
CA LEU A 196 -2.57 -13.33 -18.58
C LEU A 196 -1.64 -14.36 -19.24
N ASN A 197 -0.60 -13.87 -19.93
CA ASN A 197 0.37 -14.71 -20.64
C ASN A 197 1.73 -14.75 -19.95
N THR A 198 1.80 -14.39 -18.67
CA THR A 198 3.06 -14.40 -17.91
C THR A 198 3.20 -15.69 -17.09
N LYS A 199 4.40 -15.91 -16.54
CA LYS A 199 4.67 -17.05 -15.67
C LYS A 199 3.97 -16.98 -14.29
N LEU A 200 3.34 -15.86 -13.95
CA LEU A 200 2.49 -15.73 -12.77
C LEU A 200 1.28 -16.67 -12.83
N LEU A 201 0.83 -17.00 -14.02
CA LEU A 201 -0.29 -17.89 -14.30
C LEU A 201 0.15 -19.13 -15.11
N PRO A 202 -0.61 -20.23 -15.05
CA PRO A 202 -1.74 -20.48 -14.16
C PRO A 202 -1.30 -20.68 -12.70
N ILE A 203 -2.26 -20.49 -11.77
CA ILE A 203 -2.12 -20.88 -10.37
C ILE A 203 -2.93 -22.16 -10.19
N GLU A 204 -2.25 -23.28 -10.10
CA GLU A 204 -2.87 -24.59 -9.94
C GLU A 204 -3.12 -24.90 -8.46
N ALA A 205 -4.16 -24.30 -7.90
CA ALA A 205 -4.56 -24.55 -6.53
C ALA A 205 -6.08 -24.60 -6.42
N ASN A 206 -6.58 -25.50 -5.60
CA ASN A 206 -7.98 -25.50 -5.21
C ASN A 206 -8.28 -24.22 -4.42
N ASN A 207 -9.50 -23.71 -4.53
CA ASN A 207 -9.96 -22.54 -3.78
C ASN A 207 -9.27 -21.21 -4.18
N VAL A 208 -8.80 -21.11 -5.44
CA VAL A 208 -8.21 -19.90 -6.03
C VAL A 208 -8.97 -19.53 -7.30
N ASP A 209 -9.50 -18.31 -7.34
CA ASP A 209 -10.09 -17.72 -8.53
C ASP A 209 -9.21 -16.58 -9.06
N VAL A 210 -9.00 -16.55 -10.37
CA VAL A 210 -8.30 -15.46 -11.05
C VAL A 210 -9.29 -14.64 -11.85
N ALA A 211 -9.28 -13.33 -11.67
CA ALA A 211 -10.12 -12.37 -12.41
C ALA A 211 -9.26 -11.30 -13.09
N CYS A 212 -9.62 -10.95 -14.33
CA CYS A 212 -8.90 -9.94 -15.11
C CYS A 212 -9.60 -8.58 -15.01
N PHE A 213 -8.86 -7.55 -14.65
CA PHE A 213 -9.35 -6.18 -14.57
C PHE A 213 -8.65 -5.30 -15.62
N LYS A 214 -9.45 -4.64 -16.45
CA LYS A 214 -8.96 -3.75 -17.51
C LYS A 214 -9.63 -2.40 -17.41
N GLY A 215 -8.84 -1.34 -17.40
CA GLY A 215 -9.38 0.03 -17.42
C GLY A 215 -8.47 1.03 -16.76
N LEU A 216 -9.09 2.16 -16.40
CA LEU A 216 -8.43 3.30 -15.78
C LEU A 216 -8.09 3.03 -14.30
N ASN A 217 -7.14 3.78 -13.75
CA ASN A 217 -6.98 3.85 -12.30
C ASN A 217 -8.33 4.30 -11.67
N PRO A 218 -8.88 3.58 -10.67
CA PRO A 218 -8.24 2.62 -9.77
C PRO A 218 -8.54 1.12 -10.06
N ALA A 219 -8.45 0.64 -11.30
CA ALA A 219 -8.70 -0.76 -11.64
C ALA A 219 -7.81 -1.75 -10.85
N GLY A 220 -6.61 -1.32 -10.45
CA GLY A 220 -5.68 -2.09 -9.64
C GLY A 220 -5.95 -2.05 -8.13
N ASN A 221 -6.88 -1.21 -7.65
CA ASN A 221 -7.19 -1.17 -6.22
C ASN A 221 -7.96 -2.43 -5.81
N VAL A 222 -7.53 -3.04 -4.72
CA VAL A 222 -8.18 -4.26 -4.21
C VAL A 222 -9.64 -3.99 -3.80
N GLY A 223 -9.97 -2.79 -3.29
CA GLY A 223 -11.35 -2.40 -2.97
C GLY A 223 -12.27 -2.45 -4.19
N VAL A 224 -11.81 -1.98 -5.35
CA VAL A 224 -12.57 -2.09 -6.61
C VAL A 224 -12.76 -3.54 -7.03
N GLN A 225 -11.75 -4.38 -6.83
CA GLN A 225 -11.84 -5.81 -7.15
C GLN A 225 -12.82 -6.54 -6.22
N ILE A 226 -12.78 -6.25 -4.92
CA ILE A 226 -13.76 -6.76 -3.94
C ILE A 226 -15.18 -6.37 -4.35
N ASN A 227 -15.42 -5.09 -4.63
CA ASN A 227 -16.75 -4.61 -5.04
C ASN A 227 -17.28 -5.32 -6.29
N LYS A 228 -16.42 -5.71 -7.24
CA LYS A 228 -16.85 -6.37 -8.48
C LYS A 228 -17.01 -7.87 -8.36
N ILE A 229 -16.24 -8.53 -7.48
CA ILE A 229 -16.26 -9.99 -7.31
C ILE A 229 -17.25 -10.40 -6.22
N ALA A 230 -17.07 -9.86 -5.01
CA ALA A 230 -17.87 -10.21 -3.84
C ALA A 230 -17.86 -9.06 -2.82
N PRO A 231 -18.78 -8.09 -2.93
CA PRO A 231 -18.91 -6.96 -2.02
C PRO A 231 -18.98 -7.39 -0.55
N VAL A 232 -18.55 -6.50 0.35
CA VAL A 232 -18.49 -6.76 1.79
C VAL A 232 -19.70 -6.14 2.47
N ASN A 233 -20.50 -6.97 3.14
CA ASN A 233 -21.67 -6.55 3.91
C ASN A 233 -21.34 -6.45 5.42
N LYS A 234 -22.26 -5.85 6.16
CA LYS A 234 -22.18 -5.79 7.64
C LYS A 234 -22.05 -7.21 8.23
N GLY A 235 -21.06 -7.39 9.11
CA GLY A 235 -20.78 -8.67 9.75
C GLY A 235 -19.88 -9.62 8.95
N GLU A 236 -19.54 -9.29 7.72
CA GLU A 236 -18.57 -10.05 6.91
C GLU A 236 -17.17 -9.47 7.07
N VAL A 237 -16.16 -10.34 7.01
CA VAL A 237 -14.76 -9.96 7.01
C VAL A 237 -14.05 -10.61 5.83
N VAL A 238 -13.33 -9.81 5.07
CA VAL A 238 -12.40 -10.30 4.05
C VAL A 238 -11.00 -9.77 4.32
N TRP A 239 -9.99 -10.54 3.93
CA TRP A 239 -8.60 -10.10 4.07
C TRP A 239 -8.04 -9.67 2.73
N THR A 240 -7.10 -8.74 2.77
CA THR A 240 -6.32 -8.31 1.61
C THR A 240 -4.84 -8.41 1.93
N LEU A 241 -4.02 -8.68 0.91
CA LEU A 241 -2.57 -8.75 1.04
C LEU A 241 -1.91 -8.21 -0.23
N ALA A 242 -0.85 -7.44 -0.06
CA ALA A 242 -0.02 -6.99 -1.18
C ALA A 242 0.71 -8.18 -1.83
N PRO A 243 0.82 -8.23 -3.18
CA PRO A 243 1.36 -9.38 -3.88
C PRO A 243 2.84 -9.64 -3.60
N GLU A 244 3.63 -8.62 -3.24
CA GLU A 244 5.03 -8.76 -2.82
C GLU A 244 5.15 -9.56 -1.51
N LEU A 245 4.18 -9.40 -0.62
CA LEU A 245 4.15 -10.15 0.64
C LEU A 245 3.69 -11.60 0.46
N VAL A 246 2.92 -11.87 -0.58
CA VAL A 246 2.63 -13.24 -1.00
C VAL A 246 3.92 -13.97 -1.40
N ILE A 247 4.82 -13.29 -2.13
CA ILE A 247 6.16 -13.83 -2.44
C ILE A 247 6.95 -14.13 -1.15
N VAL A 248 6.89 -13.25 -0.16
CA VAL A 248 7.56 -13.47 1.14
C VAL A 248 7.00 -14.71 1.86
N ILE A 249 5.67 -14.93 1.81
CA ILE A 249 5.05 -16.15 2.36
C ILE A 249 5.56 -17.39 1.62
N GLY A 250 5.61 -17.39 0.30
CA GLY A 250 6.14 -18.50 -0.48
C GLY A 250 7.61 -18.79 -0.17
N ARG A 251 8.41 -17.75 -0.03
CA ARG A 251 9.81 -17.84 0.36
C ARG A 251 9.98 -18.43 1.76
N LEU A 252 9.14 -18.03 2.72
CA LEU A 252 9.09 -18.63 4.06
C LEU A 252 8.81 -20.13 3.97
N LEU A 253 7.83 -20.56 3.19
CA LEU A 253 7.50 -21.98 3.02
C LEU A 253 8.64 -22.81 2.43
N ARG A 254 9.48 -22.21 1.59
CA ARG A 254 10.62 -22.87 0.96
C ARG A 254 11.86 -22.91 1.84
N THR A 255 12.11 -21.83 2.59
CA THR A 255 13.39 -21.65 3.34
C THR A 255 13.26 -21.88 4.85
N GLY A 256 12.04 -21.83 5.39
CA GLY A 256 11.80 -21.81 6.83
C GLY A 256 12.19 -20.49 7.51
N GLN A 257 12.54 -19.44 6.76
CA GLN A 257 12.98 -18.14 7.28
C GLN A 257 12.21 -17.01 6.64
N VAL A 258 11.95 -15.94 7.40
CA VAL A 258 11.36 -14.72 6.88
C VAL A 258 12.46 -13.84 6.29
N ASP A 259 12.31 -13.51 5.02
CA ASP A 259 13.15 -12.55 4.34
C ASP A 259 12.29 -11.42 3.74
N PHE A 260 12.39 -10.23 4.32
CA PHE A 260 11.68 -9.03 3.90
C PHE A 260 12.37 -8.27 2.76
N THR A 261 13.29 -8.89 2.04
CA THR A 261 13.87 -8.32 0.84
C THR A 261 12.80 -8.25 -0.25
N ARG A 262 12.65 -7.07 -0.83
CA ARG A 262 11.74 -6.82 -1.95
C ARG A 262 12.38 -5.90 -2.98
N THR A 263 11.82 -5.87 -4.16
CA THR A 263 12.17 -4.94 -5.22
C THR A 263 11.10 -3.85 -5.25
N ILE A 264 11.50 -2.60 -5.09
CA ILE A 264 10.62 -1.43 -5.09
C ILE A 264 10.95 -0.51 -6.26
N ALA A 265 9.99 0.28 -6.73
CA ALA A 265 10.24 1.32 -7.71
C ALA A 265 10.76 2.60 -7.03
N VAL A 266 11.83 3.17 -7.56
CA VAL A 266 12.28 4.55 -7.25
C VAL A 266 11.93 5.39 -8.48
N ALA A 267 10.95 6.28 -8.34
CA ALA A 267 10.31 6.96 -9.45
C ALA A 267 10.06 8.45 -9.15
N GLY A 268 9.66 9.20 -10.17
CA GLY A 268 9.29 10.61 -10.08
C GLY A 268 10.23 11.51 -10.86
N SER A 269 9.72 12.72 -11.14
CA SER A 269 10.43 13.69 -11.98
C SER A 269 11.75 14.19 -11.39
N GLU A 270 11.92 14.11 -10.07
CA GLU A 270 13.12 14.56 -9.36
C GLU A 270 14.13 13.44 -9.11
N VAL A 271 13.84 12.22 -9.59
CA VAL A 271 14.80 11.12 -9.61
C VAL A 271 15.70 11.22 -10.84
N THR A 272 17.02 11.12 -10.67
CA THR A 272 17.99 11.20 -11.76
C THR A 272 17.86 10.02 -12.71
N THR A 273 17.82 8.81 -12.15
CA THR A 273 17.65 7.56 -12.88
C THR A 273 16.51 6.76 -12.25
N PRO A 274 15.26 6.94 -12.74
CA PRO A 274 14.15 6.12 -12.27
C PRO A 274 14.39 4.64 -12.60
N GLN A 275 14.35 3.79 -11.56
CA GLN A 275 14.70 2.36 -11.66
C GLN A 275 14.16 1.57 -10.47
N TYR A 276 14.26 0.25 -10.54
CA TYR A 276 13.92 -0.60 -9.42
C TYR A 276 15.13 -0.81 -8.51
N VAL A 277 14.87 -0.88 -7.21
CA VAL A 277 15.88 -1.04 -6.17
C VAL A 277 15.52 -2.25 -5.31
N LYS A 278 16.45 -3.19 -5.16
CA LYS A 278 16.30 -4.33 -4.25
C LYS A 278 16.73 -3.91 -2.86
N VAL A 279 15.83 -3.99 -1.90
CA VAL A 279 15.99 -3.45 -0.55
C VAL A 279 15.20 -4.28 0.47
N LYS A 280 15.58 -4.22 1.75
CA LYS A 280 14.76 -4.73 2.86
C LYS A 280 13.85 -3.64 3.41
N ILE A 281 12.65 -4.01 3.87
CA ILE A 281 11.74 -3.07 4.53
C ILE A 281 12.42 -2.41 5.73
N GLY A 282 12.03 -1.19 6.04
CA GLY A 282 12.61 -0.42 7.14
C GLY A 282 14.01 0.13 6.88
N ALA A 283 14.57 -0.02 5.66
CA ALA A 283 15.82 0.63 5.28
C ALA A 283 15.69 2.16 5.31
N LYS A 284 16.77 2.86 5.62
CA LYS A 284 16.79 4.33 5.64
C LYS A 284 16.62 4.88 4.22
N LEU A 285 15.76 5.88 4.03
CA LEU A 285 15.44 6.40 2.69
C LEU A 285 16.63 7.10 2.03
N SER A 286 17.55 7.69 2.80
CA SER A 286 18.82 8.21 2.27
C SER A 286 19.66 7.13 1.56
N ASP A 287 19.63 5.88 2.04
CA ASP A 287 20.38 4.77 1.45
C ASP A 287 19.63 4.18 0.25
N VAL A 288 18.30 4.19 0.29
CA VAL A 288 17.43 3.73 -0.81
C VAL A 288 17.57 4.65 -2.02
N LEU A 289 17.55 5.96 -1.79
CA LEU A 289 17.64 6.97 -2.85
C LEU A 289 19.10 7.25 -3.27
N ALA A 290 20.07 7.06 -2.38
CA ALA A 290 21.51 6.99 -2.59
C ALA A 290 22.05 7.85 -3.74
N ASP A 291 22.07 9.16 -3.60
CA ASP A 291 22.57 10.13 -4.60
C ASP A 291 21.79 10.12 -5.94
N ASN A 292 20.62 9.47 -5.99
CA ASN A 292 19.78 9.36 -7.18
C ASN A 292 18.72 10.49 -7.29
N LEU A 293 18.80 11.52 -6.46
CA LEU A 293 18.00 12.72 -6.60
C LEU A 293 18.70 13.73 -7.52
N LYS A 294 17.92 14.43 -8.34
CA LYS A 294 18.45 15.49 -9.19
C LYS A 294 18.98 16.65 -8.33
N PRO A 295 20.13 17.23 -8.68
CA PRO A 295 20.50 18.52 -8.11
C PRO A 295 19.42 19.55 -8.47
N SER A 296 18.89 20.24 -7.49
CA SER A 296 17.75 21.14 -7.67
C SER A 296 17.89 22.38 -6.80
N ASP A 297 17.47 23.53 -7.34
CA ASP A 297 17.40 24.80 -6.61
C ASP A 297 16.06 24.95 -5.88
N HIS A 298 15.12 23.98 -6.06
CA HIS A 298 13.81 23.94 -5.42
C HIS A 298 13.70 22.75 -4.45
N ASN A 299 12.74 22.83 -3.54
CA ASN A 299 12.48 21.78 -2.60
C ASN A 299 11.87 20.55 -3.28
N ILE A 300 12.36 19.37 -2.93
CA ILE A 300 11.88 18.08 -3.43
C ILE A 300 10.98 17.45 -2.37
N ARG A 301 9.80 17.03 -2.77
CA ARG A 301 8.91 16.20 -1.95
C ARG A 301 9.28 14.75 -2.14
N ILE A 302 9.74 14.11 -1.08
CA ILE A 302 9.93 12.66 -1.02
C ILE A 302 8.65 12.04 -0.47
N ILE A 303 8.18 10.99 -1.13
CA ILE A 303 6.94 10.30 -0.78
C ILE A 303 7.27 8.82 -0.58
N ASN A 304 6.93 8.30 0.57
CA ASN A 304 6.94 6.88 0.88
C ASN A 304 5.66 6.26 0.28
N GLY A 305 5.77 5.70 -0.92
CA GLY A 305 4.65 5.28 -1.77
C GLY A 305 4.49 6.12 -3.04
N ASN A 306 3.31 6.09 -3.64
CA ASN A 306 2.98 6.86 -4.85
C ASN A 306 2.37 8.25 -4.53
N PRO A 307 2.31 9.17 -5.52
CA PRO A 307 1.84 10.54 -5.29
C PRO A 307 0.39 10.69 -4.85
N LEU A 308 -0.46 9.66 -5.01
CA LEU A 308 -1.89 9.75 -4.68
C LEU A 308 -2.21 9.26 -3.26
N VAL A 309 -1.52 8.23 -2.77
CA VAL A 309 -1.83 7.59 -1.49
C VAL A 309 -0.63 7.50 -0.55
N GLY A 310 0.56 7.87 -1.02
CA GLY A 310 1.80 7.80 -0.23
C GLY A 310 1.89 8.89 0.85
N GLU A 311 2.79 8.67 1.80
CA GLU A 311 3.06 9.57 2.91
C GLU A 311 4.25 10.50 2.59
N LYS A 312 4.11 11.82 2.82
CA LYS A 312 5.25 12.73 2.77
C LYS A 312 6.28 12.33 3.82
N THR A 313 7.51 12.22 3.41
CA THR A 313 8.61 11.75 4.26
C THR A 313 9.90 12.55 4.01
N SER A 314 10.96 12.18 4.69
CA SER A 314 12.30 12.79 4.54
C SER A 314 13.36 11.71 4.26
N LEU A 315 14.56 12.14 3.87
CA LEU A 315 15.70 11.22 3.71
C LEU A 315 16.13 10.54 5.02
N GLU A 316 15.81 11.16 6.15
CA GLU A 316 16.14 10.63 7.47
C GLU A 316 15.15 9.57 7.96
N ASP A 317 14.00 9.45 7.29
CA ASP A 317 12.99 8.46 7.59
C ASP A 317 13.29 7.09 6.95
N PHE A 318 12.40 6.14 7.17
CA PHE A 318 12.58 4.75 6.80
C PHE A 318 11.52 4.28 5.81
N LEU A 319 11.88 3.33 4.95
CA LEU A 319 10.96 2.69 4.03
C LEU A 319 9.84 1.99 4.80
N GLY A 320 8.60 2.38 4.53
CA GLY A 320 7.42 1.83 5.20
C GLY A 320 7.20 0.34 4.92
N ALA A 321 6.59 -0.34 5.86
CA ALA A 321 6.39 -1.78 5.83
C ALA A 321 5.54 -2.29 4.64
N HIS A 322 4.65 -1.44 4.10
CA HIS A 322 3.75 -1.78 2.98
C HIS A 322 4.15 -1.13 1.65
N MET A 323 5.21 -0.30 1.64
CA MET A 323 5.54 0.49 0.45
C MET A 323 6.23 -0.35 -0.63
N THR A 324 5.77 -0.18 -1.85
CA THR A 324 6.27 -0.83 -3.06
C THR A 324 7.00 0.15 -3.99
N GLU A 325 6.88 1.43 -3.71
CA GLU A 325 7.59 2.50 -4.39
C GLU A 325 8.01 3.62 -3.44
N VAL A 326 9.02 4.39 -3.86
CA VAL A 326 9.40 5.68 -3.29
C VAL A 326 9.42 6.68 -4.42
N THR A 327 8.70 7.79 -4.28
CA THR A 327 8.59 8.79 -5.33
C THR A 327 9.18 10.13 -4.90
N ALA A 328 9.79 10.84 -5.85
CA ALA A 328 10.31 12.19 -5.65
C ALA A 328 9.77 13.14 -6.73
N ILE A 329 9.05 14.17 -6.30
CA ILE A 329 8.42 15.19 -7.15
C ILE A 329 8.76 16.59 -6.61
N PRO A 330 8.57 17.69 -7.40
CA PRO A 330 8.74 19.05 -6.87
C PRO A 330 7.77 19.33 -5.72
N GLU A 331 8.24 19.96 -4.64
CA GLU A 331 7.37 20.47 -3.57
C GLU A 331 6.46 21.59 -4.09
N GLY A 332 6.98 22.48 -4.92
CA GLY A 332 6.25 23.58 -5.54
C GLY A 332 5.94 24.75 -4.61
N ASP A 333 6.64 24.88 -3.50
CA ASP A 333 6.50 25.95 -2.51
C ASP A 333 7.26 27.25 -2.88
N ASP A 334 8.12 27.20 -3.87
CA ASP A 334 8.96 28.29 -4.37
C ASP A 334 8.40 29.06 -5.57
N ILE A 335 7.20 28.67 -6.05
CA ILE A 335 6.63 29.23 -7.26
C ILE A 335 5.71 30.42 -6.94
N ASN A 336 6.18 31.62 -7.25
CA ASN A 336 5.39 32.83 -7.19
C ASN A 336 4.85 33.19 -8.59
N GLU A 337 3.55 33.01 -8.81
CA GLU A 337 2.93 33.29 -10.09
C GLU A 337 1.96 34.46 -9.99
N VAL A 338 2.29 35.54 -10.67
CA VAL A 338 1.35 36.67 -10.84
C VAL A 338 0.39 36.34 -11.98
N LEU A 339 -0.92 36.36 -11.69
CA LEU A 339 -2.00 36.04 -12.65
C LEU A 339 -1.89 34.65 -13.29
N GLY A 340 -1.25 33.70 -12.60
CA GLY A 340 -0.98 32.37 -13.11
C GLY A 340 -2.22 31.56 -13.52
N TRP A 341 -3.39 31.90 -13.00
CA TRP A 341 -4.69 31.30 -13.32
C TRP A 341 -5.25 31.71 -14.71
N ILE A 342 -4.75 32.81 -15.32
CA ILE A 342 -5.13 33.26 -16.66
C ILE A 342 -4.15 32.72 -17.73
N CYS A 343 -2.91 32.38 -17.36
CA CYS A 343 -1.89 31.99 -18.32
C CYS A 343 -2.28 30.69 -19.04
N PRO A 344 -2.25 30.64 -20.37
CA PRO A 344 -2.39 29.38 -21.11
C PRO A 344 -1.17 28.51 -20.83
N ARG A 345 -1.40 27.34 -20.19
CA ARG A 345 -0.35 26.44 -19.77
C ARG A 345 -0.44 25.13 -20.53
N PHE A 346 0.46 24.91 -21.45
CA PHE A 346 0.55 23.66 -22.23
C PHE A 346 1.11 22.47 -21.43
N ASN A 347 1.79 22.77 -20.31
CA ASN A 347 2.39 21.74 -19.44
C ASN A 347 1.56 21.47 -18.18
N GLN A 348 0.37 22.01 -18.08
CA GLN A 348 -0.54 21.81 -16.95
C GLN A 348 -1.55 20.71 -17.27
N PHE A 349 -1.69 19.75 -16.36
CA PHE A 349 -2.75 18.76 -16.41
C PHE A 349 -4.08 19.38 -15.90
N SER A 350 -5.19 18.99 -16.50
CA SER A 350 -6.52 19.42 -16.11
C SER A 350 -7.54 18.32 -16.38
N VAL A 351 -8.34 18.00 -15.39
CA VAL A 351 -9.43 17.01 -15.51
C VAL A 351 -10.65 17.62 -16.23
N ASN A 352 -10.95 18.89 -15.97
CA ASN A 352 -12.16 19.59 -16.42
C ASN A 352 -11.94 20.49 -17.65
N ARG A 353 -10.92 20.19 -18.46
CA ARG A 353 -10.57 20.92 -19.69
C ARG A 353 -10.21 22.41 -19.50
N SER A 354 -9.84 22.82 -18.30
CA SER A 354 -9.31 24.18 -18.06
C SER A 354 -8.01 24.44 -18.79
N TYR A 355 -7.25 23.39 -19.08
CA TYR A 355 -6.00 23.42 -19.87
C TYR A 355 -6.08 22.40 -21.01
N PHE A 356 -5.13 22.43 -21.93
CA PHE A 356 -5.14 21.65 -23.17
C PHE A 356 -4.68 20.17 -23.00
N SER A 357 -4.57 19.66 -21.79
CA SER A 357 -4.12 18.28 -21.53
C SER A 357 -5.02 17.22 -22.20
N TRP A 358 -6.29 17.48 -22.38
CA TRP A 358 -7.24 16.59 -23.06
C TRP A 358 -6.94 16.39 -24.57
N LEU A 359 -6.21 17.31 -25.19
CA LEU A 359 -5.73 17.16 -26.59
C LEU A 359 -4.45 16.30 -26.67
N LEU A 360 -3.73 16.14 -25.56
CA LEU A 360 -2.40 15.56 -25.50
C LEU A 360 -2.42 14.26 -24.67
N SER A 361 -3.25 13.30 -25.07
CA SER A 361 -3.51 12.07 -24.29
C SER A 361 -2.31 11.18 -24.02
N LYS A 362 -1.20 11.35 -24.75
CA LYS A 362 0.04 10.58 -24.55
C LYS A 362 1.12 11.35 -23.78
N LYS A 363 0.88 12.61 -23.45
CA LYS A 363 1.87 13.44 -22.78
C LYS A 363 1.99 13.06 -21.30
N GLU A 364 3.22 12.96 -20.84
CA GLU A 364 3.55 12.89 -19.42
C GLU A 364 3.68 14.30 -18.83
N TYR A 365 3.31 14.43 -17.56
CA TYR A 365 3.29 15.70 -16.86
C TYR A 365 4.21 15.65 -15.65
N ASN A 366 5.00 16.72 -15.48
CA ASN A 366 5.70 16.97 -14.23
C ASN A 366 4.78 17.78 -13.33
N LEU A 367 4.14 17.12 -12.36
CA LEU A 367 3.25 17.77 -11.40
C LEU A 367 3.97 17.97 -10.07
N ASP A 368 3.69 19.12 -9.47
CA ASP A 368 4.10 19.46 -8.11
C ASP A 368 3.00 19.12 -7.08
N SER A 369 3.33 19.22 -5.79
CA SER A 369 2.41 18.89 -4.70
C SER A 369 1.45 20.02 -4.31
N ARG A 370 1.41 21.13 -5.04
CA ARG A 370 0.54 22.27 -4.71
C ARG A 370 -0.93 21.92 -4.84
N ILE A 371 -1.69 22.38 -3.86
CA ILE A 371 -3.14 22.45 -3.98
C ILE A 371 -3.49 23.61 -4.92
N LYS A 372 -3.85 23.28 -6.16
CA LYS A 372 -4.26 24.30 -7.16
C LYS A 372 -5.71 24.70 -6.95
N GLY A 373 -5.96 25.53 -5.96
CA GLY A 373 -7.27 25.97 -5.50
C GLY A 373 -7.26 26.30 -4.01
N GLY A 374 -8.43 26.50 -3.44
CA GLY A 374 -8.61 26.75 -2.01
C GLY A 374 -9.56 25.72 -1.39
N HIS A 375 -9.37 25.41 -0.12
CA HIS A 375 -10.32 24.61 0.65
C HIS A 375 -11.67 25.32 0.68
N ARG A 376 -12.73 24.61 0.33
CA ARG A 376 -14.11 25.10 0.28
C ARG A 376 -15.02 24.05 0.90
N HIS A 377 -16.23 24.45 1.26
CA HIS A 377 -17.26 23.48 1.63
C HIS A 377 -17.53 22.52 0.47
N MET A 378 -17.77 21.25 0.81
CA MET A 378 -18.09 20.23 -0.17
C MET A 378 -19.35 20.60 -0.96
N ILE A 379 -19.26 20.51 -2.28
CA ILE A 379 -20.39 20.70 -3.21
C ILE A 379 -20.67 19.39 -3.94
N MET A 380 -21.93 19.18 -4.31
CA MET A 380 -22.37 18.01 -5.08
C MET A 380 -22.24 18.34 -6.57
N SER A 381 -21.05 18.12 -7.12
CA SER A 381 -20.75 18.44 -8.53
C SER A 381 -20.80 17.23 -9.47
N GLY A 382 -20.92 16.00 -8.93
CA GLY A 382 -20.83 14.75 -9.70
C GLY A 382 -19.41 14.41 -10.14
N GLU A 383 -18.41 15.15 -9.68
CA GLU A 383 -17.00 14.90 -10.03
C GLU A 383 -16.51 13.57 -9.45
N TYR A 384 -16.88 13.26 -8.21
CA TYR A 384 -16.46 12.02 -7.55
C TYR A 384 -17.01 10.78 -8.27
N GLU A 385 -18.31 10.81 -8.63
CA GLU A 385 -18.98 9.73 -9.34
C GLU A 385 -18.37 9.45 -10.71
N SER A 386 -17.73 10.44 -11.33
CA SER A 386 -17.09 10.30 -12.64
C SER A 386 -15.83 9.43 -12.59
N VAL A 387 -15.15 9.38 -11.45
CA VAL A 387 -13.86 8.68 -11.26
C VAL A 387 -13.94 7.50 -10.28
N PHE A 388 -15.10 7.29 -9.66
CA PHE A 388 -15.33 6.23 -8.68
C PHE A 388 -16.06 5.03 -9.33
N PRO A 389 -15.39 3.87 -9.52
CA PRO A 389 -15.96 2.76 -10.29
C PRO A 389 -16.77 1.76 -9.46
N MET A 390 -16.78 1.90 -8.13
CA MET A 390 -17.55 1.03 -7.24
C MET A 390 -19.04 1.39 -7.29
N ASP A 391 -19.91 0.45 -6.94
CA ASP A 391 -21.37 0.65 -6.89
C ASP A 391 -21.78 1.33 -5.56
N ILE A 392 -21.24 2.50 -5.33
CA ILE A 392 -21.40 3.33 -4.13
C ILE A 392 -21.62 4.77 -4.58
N TYR A 393 -22.34 5.54 -3.80
CA TYR A 393 -22.52 6.98 -3.99
C TYR A 393 -21.48 7.77 -3.17
N PRO A 394 -20.27 8.04 -3.72
CA PRO A 394 -19.15 8.58 -2.94
C PRO A 394 -19.45 9.96 -2.33
N SER A 395 -20.14 10.83 -3.05
CA SER A 395 -20.50 12.17 -2.54
C SER A 395 -21.44 12.09 -1.34
N TYR A 396 -22.41 11.18 -1.36
CA TYR A 396 -23.33 10.99 -0.24
C TYR A 396 -22.65 10.32 0.95
N LEU A 397 -21.81 9.30 0.70
CA LEU A 397 -21.05 8.63 1.74
C LEU A 397 -20.12 9.60 2.48
N VAL A 398 -19.36 10.42 1.76
CA VAL A 398 -18.49 11.43 2.37
C VAL A 398 -19.29 12.42 3.22
N LYS A 399 -20.49 12.85 2.77
CA LYS A 399 -21.37 13.69 3.58
C LYS A 399 -21.85 13.02 4.85
N ALA A 400 -22.27 11.75 4.77
CA ALA A 400 -22.69 10.99 5.92
C ALA A 400 -21.56 10.84 6.96
N ILE A 401 -20.31 10.68 6.49
CA ILE A 401 -19.13 10.65 7.35
C ILE A 401 -18.92 12.00 8.03
N ILE A 402 -18.94 13.11 7.27
CA ILE A 402 -18.73 14.46 7.82
C ILE A 402 -19.80 14.82 8.85
N THR A 403 -21.05 14.38 8.65
CA THR A 403 -22.15 14.65 9.58
C THR A 403 -22.22 13.68 10.77
N GLY A 404 -21.40 12.60 10.75
CA GLY A 404 -21.40 11.57 11.80
C GLY A 404 -22.64 10.68 11.79
N ASP A 405 -23.35 10.60 10.67
CA ASP A 405 -24.56 9.77 10.51
C ASP A 405 -24.16 8.32 10.19
N ILE A 406 -24.02 7.48 11.23
CA ILE A 406 -23.56 6.10 11.11
C ILE A 406 -24.55 5.24 10.30
N ASP A 407 -25.86 5.40 10.52
CA ASP A 407 -26.87 4.64 9.80
C ASP A 407 -26.81 4.89 8.28
N GLN A 408 -26.59 6.16 7.89
CA GLN A 408 -26.40 6.51 6.50
C GLN A 408 -25.07 6.03 5.94
N GLN A 409 -23.99 6.04 6.73
CA GLN A 409 -22.70 5.49 6.31
C GLN A 409 -22.82 4.00 5.99
N GLU A 410 -23.49 3.23 6.85
CA GLU A 410 -23.76 1.80 6.65
C GLU A 410 -24.62 1.56 5.41
N ALA A 411 -25.72 2.31 5.26
CA ALA A 411 -26.61 2.20 4.10
C ALA A 411 -25.94 2.57 2.76
N LEU A 412 -24.91 3.42 2.81
CA LEU A 412 -24.16 3.89 1.63
C LEU A 412 -22.88 3.08 1.35
N GLY A 413 -22.61 2.01 2.07
CA GLY A 413 -21.54 1.06 1.76
C GLY A 413 -20.18 1.39 2.35
N ILE A 414 -20.10 2.00 3.55
CA ILE A 414 -18.83 2.31 4.20
C ILE A 414 -17.97 1.05 4.48
N TYR A 415 -18.58 -0.12 4.59
CA TYR A 415 -17.89 -1.38 4.84
C TYR A 415 -17.02 -1.85 3.68
N GLU A 416 -17.30 -1.39 2.47
CA GLU A 416 -16.60 -1.81 1.25
C GLU A 416 -15.36 -0.98 0.95
N VAL A 417 -15.28 0.25 1.46
CA VAL A 417 -14.27 1.24 1.05
C VAL A 417 -13.05 1.30 1.95
N ALA A 418 -11.96 1.77 1.37
CA ALA A 418 -10.80 2.27 2.08
C ALA A 418 -10.40 3.66 1.58
N PRO A 419 -9.53 4.37 2.30
CA PRO A 419 -9.05 5.69 1.88
C PRO A 419 -8.49 5.71 0.46
N GLU A 420 -7.72 4.71 0.07
CA GLU A 420 -7.10 4.60 -1.26
C GLU A 420 -8.11 4.62 -2.43
N ASP A 421 -9.35 4.15 -2.20
CA ASP A 421 -10.39 4.13 -3.22
C ASP A 421 -10.88 5.55 -3.55
N PHE A 422 -10.69 6.50 -2.62
CA PHE A 422 -11.05 7.91 -2.79
C PHE A 422 -9.93 8.77 -3.37
N ALA A 423 -8.74 8.24 -3.60
CA ALA A 423 -7.61 9.01 -4.12
C ALA A 423 -7.90 9.70 -5.48
N PRO A 424 -8.52 9.04 -6.48
CA PRO A 424 -8.93 9.72 -7.71
C PRO A 424 -9.98 10.83 -7.47
N ALA A 425 -10.93 10.60 -6.56
CA ALA A 425 -11.96 11.57 -6.20
C ALA A 425 -11.37 12.78 -5.48
N GLU A 426 -10.39 12.57 -4.59
CA GLU A 426 -9.66 13.64 -3.91
C GLU A 426 -8.88 14.51 -4.91
N PHE A 427 -8.22 13.88 -5.88
CA PHE A 427 -7.47 14.59 -6.92
C PHE A 427 -8.39 15.51 -7.76
N VAL A 428 -9.57 15.04 -8.19
CA VAL A 428 -10.50 15.82 -9.00
C VAL A 428 -11.30 16.83 -8.18
N CYS A 429 -11.31 16.74 -6.87
CA CYS A 429 -12.13 17.54 -5.97
C CYS A 429 -11.92 19.04 -6.19
N SER A 430 -12.94 19.73 -6.69
CA SER A 430 -12.94 21.19 -6.87
C SER A 430 -12.97 21.96 -5.55
N SER A 431 -13.51 21.34 -4.49
CA SER A 431 -13.55 21.90 -3.12
C SER A 431 -12.29 21.62 -2.30
N LYS A 432 -11.35 20.82 -2.83
CA LYS A 432 -10.09 20.44 -2.17
C LYS A 432 -10.27 19.83 -0.79
N GLN A 433 -11.25 18.92 -0.69
CA GLN A 433 -11.50 18.15 0.51
C GLN A 433 -10.46 17.00 0.63
N GLU A 434 -9.99 16.73 1.81
CA GLU A 434 -9.09 15.61 2.14
C GLU A 434 -9.92 14.33 2.31
N LEU A 435 -10.38 13.76 1.18
CA LEU A 435 -11.34 12.66 1.21
C LEU A 435 -10.78 11.40 1.86
N GLN A 436 -9.51 11.09 1.60
CA GLN A 436 -8.86 9.92 2.21
C GLN A 436 -8.81 10.05 3.73
N ARG A 437 -8.51 11.24 4.26
CA ARG A 437 -8.51 11.49 5.70
C ARG A 437 -9.94 11.38 6.28
N ILE A 438 -10.92 11.97 5.62
CA ILE A 438 -12.32 11.90 6.06
C ILE A 438 -12.79 10.44 6.13
N VAL A 439 -12.49 9.64 5.09
CA VAL A 439 -12.86 8.21 5.07
C VAL A 439 -12.13 7.43 6.16
N ARG A 440 -10.84 7.71 6.40
CA ARG A 440 -10.08 7.07 7.51
C ARG A 440 -10.70 7.36 8.87
N GLU A 441 -11.04 8.61 9.13
CA GLU A 441 -11.69 9.02 10.38
C GLU A 441 -13.07 8.36 10.55
N GLY A 442 -13.88 8.29 9.46
CA GLY A 442 -15.17 7.60 9.48
C GLY A 442 -15.04 6.11 9.79
N LEU A 443 -14.10 5.42 9.14
CA LEU A 443 -13.83 4.01 9.41
C LEU A 443 -13.35 3.75 10.85
N GLU A 444 -12.56 4.65 11.44
CA GLU A 444 -12.11 4.53 12.81
C GLU A 444 -13.24 4.74 13.84
N ILE A 445 -14.14 5.70 13.56
CA ILE A 445 -15.32 5.93 14.41
C ILE A 445 -16.23 4.70 14.34
N LEU A 446 -16.56 4.25 13.13
CA LEU A 446 -17.42 3.08 12.94
C LEU A 446 -16.85 1.82 13.59
N ARG A 447 -15.53 1.62 13.52
CA ARG A 447 -14.86 0.49 14.19
C ARG A 447 -15.00 0.53 15.71
N LYS A 448 -14.96 1.72 16.30
CA LYS A 448 -15.12 1.90 17.75
C LYS A 448 -16.56 1.69 18.20
N GLU A 449 -17.54 2.06 17.37
CA GLU A 449 -18.96 1.85 17.64
C GLU A 449 -19.36 0.37 17.54
N ASN A 450 -18.69 -0.37 16.68
CA ASN A 450 -18.97 -1.80 16.44
C ASN A 450 -18.04 -2.75 17.26
N ALA A 451 -17.15 -2.21 18.11
CA ALA A 451 -16.28 -2.97 19.00
C ALA A 451 -16.95 -3.20 20.39
#